data_52b6970907a34d420f8229eeb66300cd
#
_entry.id   52b6970907a34d420f8229eeb66300cd
#
_cell.length_a   1.000
_cell.length_b   1.000
_cell.length_c   1.000
_cell.angle_alpha   90.00
_cell.angle_beta   90.00
_cell.angle_gamma   90.00
#
_symmetry.space_group_name_H-M   'P 1'
#
loop_
_entity.id
_entity.type
_entity.pdbx_description
1 polymer ?
#
loop_
_entity_poly.entity_id
_entity_poly.type
_entity_poly.pdbx_seq_one_letter_code
_entity_poly.pdbx_strand_id
1 'polypeptide(L)'
;MVSQNVFHNPQKHRTIFVEGTTDYCYLSTFKLYFNEREFKNNPIPFTFLPISGLKNDSNEMQKTIKKLYELDNNPIVLIDDDRKCDFDQNAKSEQFKRANEEMPDPITILQLSSCDNRFKQIEDCFSANDREEYAKNKCIELAMAFKTRLLYSEKDDVVGEETKNNFKKLFEWIVWITNLIKC
;
A
#
# COMPACT_ATOMS: atom_id res chain seq x y z
N MET A 1 -4.57 -26.38 -35.26
CA MET A 1 -3.37 -25.92 -34.52
C MET A 1 -3.84 -24.96 -33.42
N VAL A 2 -3.97 -25.44 -32.21
CA VAL A 2 -4.34 -24.62 -31.07
C VAL A 2 -3.07 -23.92 -30.61
N SER A 3 -3.07 -22.59 -30.69
CA SER A 3 -1.96 -21.77 -30.25
C SER A 3 -1.74 -21.97 -28.75
N GLN A 4 -0.60 -22.55 -28.38
CA GLN A 4 -0.17 -22.82 -27.02
C GLN A 4 0.32 -21.56 -26.27
N ASN A 5 0.00 -20.37 -26.74
CA ASN A 5 0.49 -19.10 -26.19
C ASN A 5 -0.49 -18.37 -25.26
N VAL A 6 -1.46 -19.05 -24.68
CA VAL A 6 -2.45 -18.43 -23.77
C VAL A 6 -2.16 -18.68 -22.29
N PHE A 7 -1.16 -19.43 -21.96
CA PHE A 7 -0.64 -19.47 -20.58
C PHE A 7 0.51 -18.46 -20.44
N HIS A 8 0.23 -17.18 -20.62
CA HIS A 8 0.98 -16.21 -19.87
C HIS A 8 0.91 -16.65 -18.42
N ASN A 9 2.06 -16.95 -17.84
CA ASN A 9 2.23 -17.19 -16.42
C ASN A 9 1.42 -16.11 -15.70
N PRO A 10 0.27 -16.40 -15.07
CA PRO A 10 -0.48 -15.36 -14.39
C PRO A 10 0.48 -14.83 -13.35
N GLN A 11 0.83 -13.55 -13.46
CA GLN A 11 1.61 -12.88 -12.43
C GLN A 11 0.94 -13.24 -11.12
N LYS A 12 1.65 -13.96 -10.25
CA LYS A 12 1.06 -14.52 -9.05
C LYS A 12 0.44 -13.37 -8.27
N HIS A 13 -0.88 -13.36 -8.19
CA HIS A 13 -1.59 -12.30 -7.50
C HIS A 13 -1.15 -12.29 -6.05
N ARG A 14 -0.66 -11.16 -5.55
CA ARG A 14 -0.15 -11.02 -4.18
C ARG A 14 -1.07 -10.16 -3.35
N THR A 15 -1.09 -10.44 -2.07
CA THR A 15 -1.73 -9.57 -1.07
C THR A 15 -0.69 -8.66 -0.44
N ILE A 16 -0.98 -7.36 -0.43
CA ILE A 16 -0.22 -6.35 0.30
C ILE A 16 -1.06 -5.91 1.49
N PHE A 17 -0.58 -6.21 2.69
CA PHE A 17 -1.23 -5.76 3.91
C PHE A 17 -0.87 -4.29 4.16
N VAL A 18 -1.83 -3.49 4.62
CA VAL A 18 -1.66 -2.06 4.91
C VAL A 18 -2.15 -1.76 6.32
N GLU A 19 -1.64 -0.69 6.94
CA GLU A 19 -1.91 -0.42 8.36
C GLU A 19 -3.37 -0.23 8.67
N GLY A 20 -4.08 0.58 7.90
CA GLY A 20 -5.42 1.01 8.22
C GLY A 20 -6.44 0.88 7.08
N THR A 21 -7.71 1.05 7.46
CA THR A 21 -8.83 1.04 6.51
C THR A 21 -8.82 2.24 5.57
N THR A 22 -8.29 3.38 6.01
CA THR A 22 -8.11 4.58 5.17
C THR A 22 -7.10 4.33 4.06
N ASP A 23 -5.93 3.77 4.41
CA ASP A 23 -4.87 3.40 3.46
C ASP A 23 -5.40 2.42 2.42
N TYR A 24 -6.10 1.37 2.92
CA TYR A 24 -6.77 0.40 2.05
C TYR A 24 -7.74 1.10 1.08
N CYS A 25 -8.54 2.03 1.57
CA CYS A 25 -9.54 2.71 0.75
C CYS A 25 -8.89 3.53 -0.37
N TYR A 26 -7.88 4.35 -0.06
CA TYR A 26 -7.16 5.16 -1.06
C TYR A 26 -6.42 4.27 -2.07
N LEU A 27 -5.64 3.31 -1.60
CA LEU A 27 -4.83 2.45 -2.47
C LEU A 27 -5.70 1.59 -3.38
N SER A 28 -6.77 0.99 -2.85
CA SER A 28 -7.71 0.19 -3.66
C SER A 28 -8.44 1.05 -4.69
N THR A 29 -8.77 2.29 -4.35
CA THR A 29 -9.42 3.23 -5.26
C THR A 29 -8.50 3.59 -6.43
N PHE A 30 -7.26 3.99 -6.16
CA PHE A 30 -6.30 4.31 -7.22
C PHE A 30 -5.92 3.09 -8.05
N LYS A 31 -5.84 1.90 -7.44
CA LYS A 31 -5.65 0.66 -8.20
C LYS A 31 -6.74 0.46 -9.24
N LEU A 32 -8.00 0.58 -8.86
CA LEU A 32 -9.12 0.47 -9.80
C LEU A 32 -9.05 1.56 -10.87
N TYR A 33 -8.82 2.80 -10.47
CA TYR A 33 -8.69 3.93 -11.37
C TYR A 33 -7.63 3.70 -12.43
N PHE A 34 -6.41 3.26 -12.05
CA PHE A 34 -5.32 3.03 -12.98
C PHE A 34 -5.51 1.77 -13.83
N ASN A 35 -6.11 0.70 -13.28
CA ASN A 35 -6.39 -0.52 -14.04
C ASN A 35 -7.40 -0.30 -15.17
N GLU A 36 -8.27 0.69 -15.05
CA GLU A 36 -9.18 1.08 -16.13
C GLU A 36 -8.55 2.01 -17.16
N ARG A 37 -7.38 2.56 -16.88
CA ARG A 37 -6.67 3.56 -17.69
C ARG A 37 -5.26 3.09 -18.07
N GLU A 38 -4.25 3.60 -17.39
CA GLU A 38 -2.83 3.39 -17.75
C GLU A 38 -2.39 1.92 -17.68
N PHE A 39 -2.96 1.15 -16.75
CA PHE A 39 -2.63 -0.27 -16.57
C PHE A 39 -3.68 -1.23 -17.15
N LYS A 40 -4.56 -0.77 -18.06
CA LYS A 40 -5.62 -1.59 -18.64
C LYS A 40 -5.11 -2.88 -19.29
N ASN A 41 -3.97 -2.82 -19.96
CA ASN A 41 -3.36 -3.98 -20.65
C ASN A 41 -2.42 -4.80 -19.75
N ASN A 42 -2.04 -4.27 -18.60
CA ASN A 42 -1.18 -4.93 -17.63
C ASN A 42 -1.63 -4.52 -16.20
N PRO A 43 -2.74 -5.08 -15.73
CA PRO A 43 -3.32 -4.70 -14.45
C PRO A 43 -2.35 -4.90 -13.28
N ILE A 44 -2.45 -4.04 -12.29
CA ILE A 44 -1.66 -4.13 -11.06
C ILE A 44 -1.92 -5.50 -10.39
N PRO A 45 -0.87 -6.34 -10.18
CA PRO A 45 -1.02 -7.75 -9.82
C PRO A 45 -1.13 -7.99 -8.32
N PHE A 46 -1.64 -7.06 -7.55
CA PHE A 46 -1.81 -7.22 -6.10
C PHE A 46 -3.11 -6.61 -5.58
N THR A 47 -3.54 -7.11 -4.42
CA THR A 47 -4.69 -6.63 -3.68
C THR A 47 -4.24 -6.10 -2.33
N PHE A 48 -4.89 -5.06 -1.82
CA PHE A 48 -4.64 -4.53 -0.49
C PHE A 48 -5.60 -5.14 0.53
N LEU A 49 -5.10 -5.43 1.74
CA LEU A 49 -5.92 -5.80 2.89
C LEU A 49 -5.46 -5.02 4.12
N PRO A 50 -6.37 -4.40 4.88
CA PRO A 50 -6.01 -3.68 6.08
C PRO A 50 -5.69 -4.64 7.24
N ILE A 51 -4.66 -4.32 8.01
CA ILE A 51 -4.46 -4.84 9.36
C ILE A 51 -5.02 -3.83 10.37
N SER A 52 -5.26 -4.25 11.60
CA SER A 52 -5.85 -3.35 12.61
C SER A 52 -4.82 -2.36 13.22
N GLY A 53 -3.99 -1.73 12.39
CA GLY A 53 -2.91 -0.83 12.79
C GLY A 53 -1.72 -1.56 13.42
N LEU A 54 -0.58 -0.88 13.49
CA LEU A 54 0.56 -1.34 14.26
C LEU A 54 0.23 -1.23 15.75
N LYS A 55 0.50 -2.28 16.50
CA LYS A 55 0.19 -2.36 17.94
C LYS A 55 1.18 -1.52 18.76
N ASN A 56 0.96 -1.42 20.07
CA ASN A 56 1.76 -0.56 20.96
C ASN A 56 2.88 -1.31 21.69
N ASP A 57 2.88 -2.64 21.65
CA ASP A 57 3.91 -3.46 22.29
C ASP A 57 4.38 -4.61 21.40
N SER A 58 5.60 -5.07 21.63
CA SER A 58 6.27 -6.08 20.82
C SER A 58 5.48 -7.40 20.75
N ASN A 59 4.87 -7.85 21.84
CA ASN A 59 4.13 -9.11 21.86
C ASN A 59 2.90 -9.04 20.95
N GLU A 60 2.16 -7.92 20.98
CA GLU A 60 1.00 -7.72 20.11
C GLU A 60 1.43 -7.56 18.64
N MET A 61 2.58 -6.93 18.38
CA MET A 61 3.17 -6.86 17.05
C MET A 61 3.52 -8.25 16.52
N GLN A 62 4.17 -9.09 17.33
CA GLN A 62 4.51 -10.47 16.96
C GLN A 62 3.27 -11.34 16.74
N LYS A 63 2.19 -11.16 17.54
CA LYS A 63 0.91 -11.82 17.31
C LYS A 63 0.30 -11.40 15.97
N THR A 64 0.39 -10.12 15.62
CA THR A 64 -0.05 -9.62 14.32
C THR A 64 0.72 -10.31 13.18
N ILE A 65 2.04 -10.37 13.27
CA ILE A 65 2.90 -11.05 12.28
C ILE A 65 2.50 -12.53 12.12
N LYS A 66 2.29 -13.25 13.22
CA LYS A 66 1.82 -14.64 13.19
C LYS A 66 0.49 -14.80 12.45
N LYS A 67 -0.47 -13.91 12.71
CA LYS A 67 -1.76 -13.93 12.01
C LYS A 67 -1.62 -13.67 10.51
N LEU A 68 -0.65 -12.85 10.09
CA LEU A 68 -0.40 -12.62 8.67
C LEU A 68 0.09 -13.89 7.98
N TYR A 69 0.90 -14.72 8.64
CA TYR A 69 1.30 -16.03 8.13
C TYR A 69 0.16 -17.04 8.00
N GLU A 70 -0.89 -16.91 8.79
CA GLU A 70 -2.11 -17.71 8.64
C GLU A 70 -2.89 -17.33 7.37
N LEU A 71 -2.72 -16.11 6.88
CA LEU A 71 -3.41 -15.57 5.71
C LEU A 71 -2.61 -15.69 4.42
N ASP A 72 -1.29 -15.61 4.50
CA ASP A 72 -0.39 -15.66 3.35
C ASP A 72 0.94 -16.32 3.75
N ASN A 73 1.46 -17.21 2.91
CA ASN A 73 2.74 -17.89 3.16
C ASN A 73 3.97 -16.97 3.10
N ASN A 74 3.86 -15.84 2.41
CA ASN A 74 4.92 -14.83 2.28
C ASN A 74 4.31 -13.44 2.45
N PRO A 75 3.91 -13.06 3.67
CA PRO A 75 3.23 -11.80 3.91
C PRO A 75 4.10 -10.60 3.57
N ILE A 76 3.50 -9.61 2.91
CA ILE A 76 4.11 -8.32 2.60
C ILE A 76 3.26 -7.24 3.25
N VAL A 77 3.86 -6.41 4.09
CA VAL A 77 3.17 -5.30 4.78
C VAL A 77 3.74 -3.98 4.31
N LEU A 78 2.89 -3.08 3.89
CA LEU A 78 3.23 -1.69 3.61
C LEU A 78 2.89 -0.84 4.83
N ILE A 79 3.88 -0.14 5.38
CA ILE A 79 3.74 0.68 6.58
C ILE A 79 4.11 2.15 6.34
N ASP A 80 3.54 3.01 7.16
CA ASP A 80 3.91 4.42 7.26
C ASP A 80 5.35 4.59 7.81
N ASP A 81 5.92 5.76 7.65
CA ASP A 81 7.14 6.17 8.32
C ASP A 81 6.82 7.24 9.37
N ASP A 82 6.52 6.82 10.57
CA ASP A 82 6.16 7.68 11.70
C ASP A 82 7.35 8.20 12.49
N ARG A 83 8.60 8.00 11.97
CA ARG A 83 9.82 8.51 12.59
C ARG A 83 9.86 10.03 12.57
N LYS A 84 10.21 10.62 13.71
CA LYS A 84 10.44 12.07 13.86
C LYS A 84 11.80 12.50 13.35
N CYS A 85 12.78 11.59 13.36
CA CYS A 85 14.12 11.74 12.81
C CYS A 85 14.67 10.37 12.39
N ASP A 86 15.78 10.35 11.67
CA ASP A 86 16.37 9.11 11.12
C ASP A 86 16.74 8.07 12.19
N PHE A 87 16.96 8.49 13.42
CA PHE A 87 17.35 7.61 14.55
C PHE A 87 16.22 7.39 15.57
N ASP A 88 14.96 7.67 15.22
CA ASP A 88 13.81 7.54 16.12
C ASP A 88 13.44 6.06 16.34
N GLN A 89 14.11 5.45 17.31
CA GLN A 89 13.85 4.05 17.70
C GLN A 89 12.51 3.85 18.42
N ASN A 90 11.82 4.91 18.80
CA ASN A 90 10.53 4.86 19.48
C ASN A 90 9.34 4.93 18.51
N ALA A 91 9.59 5.21 17.24
CA ALA A 91 8.56 5.15 16.21
C ALA A 91 7.94 3.75 16.14
N LYS A 92 6.62 3.66 15.97
CA LYS A 92 5.92 2.35 15.89
C LYS A 92 6.40 1.52 14.71
N SER A 93 6.70 2.16 13.60
CA SER A 93 7.28 1.51 12.42
C SER A 93 8.60 0.81 12.76
N GLU A 94 9.49 1.45 13.53
CA GLU A 94 10.78 0.88 13.93
C GLU A 94 10.60 -0.22 14.99
N GLN A 95 9.64 -0.06 15.90
CA GLN A 95 9.30 -1.12 16.87
C GLN A 95 8.73 -2.35 16.16
N PHE A 96 7.88 -2.16 15.15
CA PHE A 96 7.33 -3.25 14.36
C PHE A 96 8.39 -4.00 13.56
N LYS A 97 9.35 -3.28 12.96
CA LYS A 97 10.50 -3.90 12.27
C LYS A 97 11.33 -4.75 13.23
N ARG A 98 11.66 -4.22 14.42
CA ARG A 98 12.41 -4.99 15.45
C ARG A 98 11.64 -6.23 15.90
N ALA A 99 10.33 -6.10 16.18
CA ALA A 99 9.50 -7.25 16.53
C ALA A 99 9.49 -8.31 15.42
N ASN A 100 9.55 -7.89 14.16
CA ASN A 100 9.66 -8.78 13.01
C ASN A 100 11.03 -9.46 12.92
N GLU A 101 12.12 -8.74 13.16
CA GLU A 101 13.48 -9.30 13.15
C GLU A 101 13.70 -10.36 14.25
N GLU A 102 12.96 -10.27 15.35
CA GLU A 102 12.98 -11.25 16.44
C GLU A 102 12.17 -12.54 16.11
N MET A 103 11.42 -12.55 15.02
CA MET A 103 10.65 -13.72 14.61
C MET A 103 11.54 -14.76 13.95
N PRO A 104 11.28 -16.06 14.13
CA PRO A 104 12.01 -17.14 13.43
C PRO A 104 11.93 -17.00 11.90
N ASP A 105 10.76 -16.59 11.41
CA ASP A 105 10.48 -16.33 10.00
C ASP A 105 9.97 -14.90 9.86
N PRO A 106 10.84 -13.92 9.60
CA PRO A 106 10.41 -12.53 9.45
C PRO A 106 9.64 -12.30 8.13
N ILE A 107 8.58 -11.51 8.20
CA ILE A 107 7.80 -11.09 7.02
C ILE A 107 8.52 -9.97 6.25
N THR A 108 8.08 -9.72 5.03
CA THR A 108 8.56 -8.57 4.26
C THR A 108 7.84 -7.30 4.68
N ILE A 109 8.59 -6.28 5.09
CA ILE A 109 8.06 -4.96 5.42
C ILE A 109 8.53 -3.96 4.37
N LEU A 110 7.59 -3.28 3.75
CA LEU A 110 7.79 -2.14 2.85
C LEU A 110 7.42 -0.87 3.61
N GLN A 111 8.32 0.09 3.67
CA GLN A 111 8.06 1.39 4.28
C GLN A 111 7.89 2.45 3.20
N LEU A 112 6.85 3.27 3.28
CA LEU A 112 6.49 4.26 2.25
C LEU A 112 7.65 5.19 1.90
N SER A 113 8.41 5.64 2.90
CA SER A 113 9.58 6.51 2.69
C SER A 113 10.72 5.87 1.89
N SER A 114 10.71 4.56 1.72
CA SER A 114 11.66 3.86 0.83
C SER A 114 11.30 4.00 -0.65
N CYS A 115 10.04 4.31 -0.97
CA CYS A 115 9.62 4.67 -2.33
C CYS A 115 10.01 6.11 -2.66
N ASP A 116 9.67 7.02 -1.76
CA ASP A 116 10.00 8.44 -1.83
C ASP A 116 10.07 8.98 -0.39
N ASN A 117 11.16 9.66 -0.03
CA ASN A 117 11.37 10.19 1.33
C ASN A 117 10.31 11.21 1.77
N ARG A 118 9.54 11.77 0.83
CA ARG A 118 8.39 12.64 1.11
C ARG A 118 7.16 11.87 1.56
N PHE A 119 7.07 10.58 1.26
CA PHE A 119 5.91 9.74 1.60
C PHE A 119 6.07 9.15 2.99
N LYS A 120 5.64 9.90 4.00
CA LYS A 120 5.62 9.43 5.39
C LYS A 120 4.36 8.60 5.69
N GLN A 121 3.27 8.93 5.04
CA GLN A 121 1.96 8.26 5.11
C GLN A 121 1.28 8.32 3.74
N ILE A 122 0.22 7.54 3.54
CA ILE A 122 -0.48 7.48 2.25
C ILE A 122 -1.02 8.85 1.82
N GLU A 123 -1.47 9.67 2.78
CA GLU A 123 -1.96 11.01 2.51
C GLU A 123 -0.89 11.95 1.91
N ASP A 124 0.39 11.65 2.08
CA ASP A 124 1.49 12.44 1.48
C ASP A 124 1.65 12.17 -0.02
N CYS A 125 1.00 11.13 -0.55
CA CYS A 125 0.91 10.91 -1.99
C CYS A 125 -0.03 11.88 -2.70
N PHE A 126 -0.92 12.56 -1.97
CA PHE A 126 -1.76 13.61 -2.52
C PHE A 126 -0.98 14.92 -2.66
N SER A 127 -1.29 15.70 -3.70
CA SER A 127 -0.86 17.10 -3.77
C SER A 127 -1.45 17.90 -2.59
N ALA A 128 -0.89 19.04 -2.27
CA ALA A 128 -1.38 19.86 -1.14
C ALA A 128 -2.88 20.20 -1.26
N ASN A 129 -3.34 20.53 -2.46
CA ASN A 129 -4.74 20.85 -2.72
C ASN A 129 -5.65 19.63 -2.59
N ASP A 130 -5.26 18.51 -3.21
CA ASP A 130 -6.04 17.26 -3.16
C ASP A 130 -6.07 16.68 -1.75
N ARG A 131 -4.96 16.82 -1.01
CA ARG A 131 -4.89 16.39 0.40
C ARG A 131 -5.87 17.16 1.27
N GLU A 132 -5.95 18.48 1.11
CA GLU A 132 -6.89 19.30 1.88
C GLU A 132 -8.34 18.95 1.57
N GLU A 133 -8.64 18.58 0.33
CA GLU A 133 -10.00 18.22 -0.10
C GLU A 133 -10.37 16.78 0.25
N TYR A 134 -9.45 15.82 0.07
CA TYR A 134 -9.77 14.38 0.09
C TYR A 134 -9.09 13.58 1.18
N ALA A 135 -7.99 14.06 1.76
CA ALA A 135 -7.15 13.30 2.68
C ALA A 135 -6.63 14.14 3.87
N LYS A 136 -7.38 15.14 4.28
CA LYS A 136 -7.00 16.09 5.35
C LYS A 136 -6.75 15.41 6.69
N ASN A 137 -7.60 14.43 7.03
CA ASN A 137 -7.51 13.64 8.25
C ASN A 137 -7.65 12.17 7.88
N LYS A 138 -7.09 11.26 8.66
CA LYS A 138 -7.32 9.80 8.50
C LYS A 138 -8.79 9.45 8.81
N CYS A 139 -9.70 9.90 7.96
CA CYS A 139 -11.14 9.79 8.08
C CYS A 139 -11.68 8.86 6.99
N ILE A 140 -12.27 7.76 7.41
CA ILE A 140 -12.78 6.75 6.47
C ILE A 140 -13.93 7.27 5.62
N GLU A 141 -14.79 8.11 6.18
CA GLU A 141 -15.91 8.70 5.46
C GLU A 141 -15.42 9.59 4.31
N LEU A 142 -14.35 10.36 4.54
CA LEU A 142 -13.72 11.18 3.52
C LEU A 142 -13.08 10.32 2.42
N ALA A 143 -12.40 9.24 2.81
CA ALA A 143 -11.80 8.30 1.86
C ALA A 143 -12.87 7.57 1.02
N MET A 144 -14.01 7.21 1.60
CA MET A 144 -15.12 6.61 0.86
C MET A 144 -15.80 7.60 -0.08
N ALA A 145 -16.00 8.85 0.34
CA ALA A 145 -16.51 9.92 -0.52
C ALA A 145 -15.56 10.17 -1.70
N PHE A 146 -14.27 10.21 -1.44
CA PHE A 146 -13.23 10.31 -2.47
C PHE A 146 -13.30 9.16 -3.48
N LYS A 147 -13.42 7.91 -3.00
CA LYS A 147 -13.58 6.73 -3.85
C LYS A 147 -14.74 6.88 -4.82
N THR A 148 -15.90 7.28 -4.30
CA THR A 148 -17.10 7.48 -5.12
C THR A 148 -16.86 8.56 -6.16
N ARG A 149 -16.24 9.67 -5.77
CA ARG A 149 -15.97 10.80 -6.67
C ARG A 149 -14.97 10.44 -7.76
N LEU A 150 -13.84 9.76 -7.41
CA LEU A 150 -12.82 9.39 -8.39
C LEU A 150 -13.30 8.35 -9.41
N LEU A 151 -14.05 7.35 -8.98
CA LEU A 151 -14.43 6.23 -9.84
C LEU A 151 -15.69 6.50 -10.67
N TYR A 152 -16.60 7.34 -10.20
CA TYR A 152 -17.91 7.55 -10.82
C TYR A 152 -18.16 8.99 -11.31
N SER A 153 -17.18 9.87 -11.18
CA SER A 153 -17.28 11.20 -11.79
C SER A 153 -17.12 11.11 -13.30
N GLU A 154 -17.92 11.86 -14.03
CA GLU A 154 -17.72 12.08 -15.46
C GLU A 154 -16.54 13.03 -15.76
N LYS A 155 -15.96 13.63 -14.71
CA LYS A 155 -14.81 14.54 -14.83
C LYS A 155 -13.51 13.78 -14.73
N ASP A 156 -12.62 14.00 -15.68
CA ASP A 156 -11.26 13.41 -15.68
C ASP A 156 -10.29 14.09 -14.70
N ASP A 157 -10.67 15.24 -14.14
CA ASP A 157 -9.85 16.13 -13.32
C ASP A 157 -10.21 16.12 -11.81
N VAL A 158 -10.72 15.00 -11.31
CA VAL A 158 -11.05 14.88 -9.87
C VAL A 158 -9.84 15.09 -8.99
N VAL A 159 -8.67 14.63 -9.42
CA VAL A 159 -7.38 14.85 -8.76
C VAL A 159 -6.36 15.42 -9.73
N GLY A 160 -5.43 16.21 -9.19
CA GLY A 160 -4.33 16.79 -9.96
C GLY A 160 -3.32 15.77 -10.46
N GLU A 161 -2.55 16.16 -11.47
CA GLU A 161 -1.52 15.31 -12.06
C GLU A 161 -0.42 14.91 -11.06
N GLU A 162 -0.08 15.76 -10.11
CA GLU A 162 0.88 15.45 -9.05
C GLU A 162 0.42 14.25 -8.22
N THR A 163 -0.84 14.24 -7.79
CA THR A 163 -1.44 13.12 -7.05
C THR A 163 -1.41 11.85 -7.87
N LYS A 164 -1.85 11.90 -9.13
CA LYS A 164 -1.81 10.74 -10.03
C LYS A 164 -0.38 10.18 -10.18
N ASN A 165 0.59 11.04 -10.42
CA ASN A 165 1.98 10.65 -10.60
C ASN A 165 2.58 10.05 -9.32
N ASN A 166 2.25 10.57 -8.14
CA ASN A 166 2.73 10.05 -6.87
C ASN A 166 2.17 8.65 -6.59
N PHE A 167 0.86 8.43 -6.76
CA PHE A 167 0.28 7.09 -6.60
C PHE A 167 0.76 6.11 -7.67
N LYS A 168 0.92 6.55 -8.92
CA LYS A 168 1.51 5.72 -9.97
C LYS A 168 2.93 5.29 -9.61
N LYS A 169 3.77 6.23 -9.17
CA LYS A 169 5.13 5.95 -8.69
C LYS A 169 5.14 4.92 -7.57
N LEU A 170 4.23 5.05 -6.60
CA LEU A 170 4.10 4.10 -5.49
C LEU A 170 3.75 2.69 -6.02
N PHE A 171 2.79 2.56 -6.91
CA PHE A 171 2.42 1.26 -7.47
C PHE A 171 3.52 0.63 -8.32
N GLU A 172 4.19 1.40 -9.15
CA GLU A 172 5.34 0.95 -9.94
C GLU A 172 6.48 0.46 -9.04
N TRP A 173 6.74 1.17 -7.94
CA TRP A 173 7.73 0.75 -6.95
C TRP A 173 7.32 -0.56 -6.25
N ILE A 174 6.06 -0.71 -5.83
CA ILE A 174 5.59 -1.97 -5.22
C ILE A 174 5.72 -3.13 -6.21
N VAL A 175 5.32 -2.94 -7.47
CA VAL A 175 5.48 -3.97 -8.52
C VAL A 175 6.94 -4.34 -8.68
N TRP A 176 7.82 -3.37 -8.77
CA TRP A 176 9.26 -3.60 -8.93
C TRP A 176 9.84 -4.38 -7.75
N ILE A 177 9.60 -3.94 -6.51
CA ILE A 177 10.18 -4.57 -5.32
C ILE A 177 9.59 -5.97 -5.05
N THR A 178 8.31 -6.17 -5.32
CA THR A 178 7.66 -7.49 -5.16
C THR A 178 8.13 -8.50 -6.20
N ASN A 179 8.59 -8.06 -7.37
CA ASN A 179 9.24 -8.92 -8.36
C ASN A 179 10.67 -9.32 -7.96
N LEU A 180 11.35 -8.52 -7.14
CA LEU A 180 12.67 -8.85 -6.59
C LEU A 180 12.59 -9.85 -5.41
N ILE A 181 11.49 -9.85 -4.67
CA ILE A 181 11.21 -10.81 -3.60
C ILE A 181 10.79 -12.13 -4.28
N LYS A 182 11.79 -12.92 -4.66
CA LYS A 182 11.54 -14.25 -5.22
C LYS A 182 10.92 -15.15 -4.15
N CYS A 183 9.90 -15.90 -4.57
CA CYS A 183 9.29 -16.98 -3.80
C CYS A 183 10.31 -18.01 -3.38
#